data_23ecd2e0a089addde1aba10e47aad155
#
_entry.id   23ecd2e0a089addde1aba10e47aad155
#
_cell.length_a   1.000
_cell.length_b   1.000
_cell.length_c   1.000
_cell.angle_alpha   90.00
_cell.angle_beta   90.00
_cell.angle_gamma   90.00
#
_symmetry.space_group_name_H-M   'P 1'
#
loop_
_entity.id
_entity.type
_entity.pdbx_description
1 polymer ?
#
loop_
_entity_poly.entity_id
_entity_poly.type
_entity_poly.pdbx_seq_one_letter_code
_entity_poly.pdbx_strand_id
1 'polypeptide(L)'
;RTLVPALTAPLESEPPVWSERSIDRTASPESADRDATEDESTAADDRSDDDPELADRWRRLLRTVRIEVIALVVVIGITAALVNVTPARTAVKSQAHTVDVTHVADTGPVHLVVTPAKVGTNTVSVAYTDANGQPVDVANTMTAEFSLPSADLAPITRQVVKSGPGQFVLSGREMSLAGTWTLTVAVRTGDFSEQRTSFEVPISR
;
A
#
# COMPACT_ATOMS: atom_id res chain seq x y z
N ARG A 1 48.91 -18.09 9.38
CA ARG A 1 48.15 -19.12 10.06
C ARG A 1 47.33 -18.48 11.16
N THR A 2 46.09 -18.14 10.88
CA THR A 2 45.14 -17.82 11.93
C THR A 2 43.78 -18.42 11.46
N LEU A 3 43.35 -19.39 12.22
CA LEU A 3 42.06 -20.14 12.04
C LEU A 3 40.90 -19.22 12.35
N VAL A 4 39.90 -19.21 11.46
CA VAL A 4 38.58 -18.65 11.69
C VAL A 4 37.66 -19.81 12.03
N PRO A 5 36.95 -19.81 13.17
CA PRO A 5 35.94 -20.82 13.44
C PRO A 5 34.66 -20.49 12.69
N ALA A 6 34.16 -21.48 11.98
CA ALA A 6 32.82 -21.52 11.42
C ALA A 6 31.78 -21.59 12.55
N LEU A 7 30.82 -20.67 12.53
CA LEU A 7 29.62 -20.74 13.37
C LEU A 7 28.42 -21.04 12.49
N THR A 8 28.14 -22.33 12.35
CA THR A 8 26.90 -22.86 11.79
C THR A 8 25.87 -22.99 12.91
N ALA A 9 24.72 -22.37 12.77
CA ALA A 9 23.50 -22.79 13.44
C ALA A 9 22.30 -22.39 12.56
N PRO A 10 21.56 -23.35 12.03
CA PRO A 10 20.24 -23.11 11.47
C PRO A 10 19.20 -23.10 12.60
N LEU A 11 18.47 -22.01 12.76
CA LEU A 11 17.23 -21.99 13.54
C LEU A 11 16.12 -22.53 12.65
N GLU A 12 15.83 -23.82 12.83
CA GLU A 12 14.56 -24.40 12.43
C GLU A 12 13.47 -23.82 13.31
N SER A 13 12.63 -22.97 12.76
CA SER A 13 11.37 -22.57 13.36
C SER A 13 10.28 -23.54 12.91
N GLU A 14 9.90 -24.46 13.79
CA GLU A 14 8.75 -25.32 13.61
C GLU A 14 7.46 -24.50 13.54
N PRO A 15 6.54 -24.80 12.61
CA PRO A 15 5.22 -24.19 12.60
C PRO A 15 4.34 -24.80 13.70
N PRO A 16 3.40 -24.03 14.28
CA PRO A 16 2.49 -24.51 15.32
C PRO A 16 1.53 -25.57 14.75
N VAL A 17 1.55 -26.74 15.39
CA VAL A 17 0.61 -27.84 15.14
C VAL A 17 -0.76 -27.44 15.69
N TRP A 18 -1.72 -27.16 14.83
CA TRP A 18 -3.11 -27.07 15.21
C TRP A 18 -3.70 -28.46 15.35
N SER A 19 -3.93 -28.86 16.58
CA SER A 19 -4.63 -30.09 16.95
C SER A 19 -6.06 -30.07 16.40
N GLU A 20 -6.33 -30.89 15.39
CA GLU A 20 -7.67 -31.23 14.96
C GLU A 20 -8.34 -32.07 16.05
N ARG A 21 -9.34 -31.48 16.68
CA ARG A 21 -10.20 -32.17 17.63
C ARG A 21 -11.29 -32.90 16.86
N SER A 22 -11.04 -34.17 16.56
CA SER A 22 -12.02 -35.10 16.04
C SER A 22 -13.20 -35.20 17.03
N ILE A 23 -14.37 -34.79 16.59
CA ILE A 23 -15.62 -35.09 17.27
C ILE A 23 -16.13 -36.39 16.68
N ASP A 24 -15.82 -37.46 17.38
CA ASP A 24 -16.39 -38.78 17.19
C ASP A 24 -17.86 -38.75 17.64
N ARG A 25 -18.77 -39.01 16.73
CA ARG A 25 -20.21 -39.13 17.02
C ARG A 25 -20.69 -40.47 16.49
N THR A 26 -20.30 -41.52 17.19
CA THR A 26 -20.93 -42.83 17.11
C THR A 26 -21.78 -43.02 18.37
N ALA A 27 -23.07 -43.04 18.23
CA ALA A 27 -23.96 -43.84 19.08
C ALA A 27 -25.34 -43.90 18.44
N SER A 28 -25.64 -44.98 17.78
CA SER A 28 -26.96 -45.57 17.73
C SER A 28 -27.24 -46.35 19.01
N PRO A 29 -28.46 -46.40 19.49
CA PRO A 29 -29.11 -47.66 19.78
C PRO A 29 -30.55 -47.69 19.23
N GLU A 30 -30.81 -48.67 18.43
CA GLU A 30 -31.58 -49.90 18.73
C GLU A 30 -32.94 -49.74 19.40
N SER A 31 -33.93 -50.05 18.58
CA SER A 31 -35.18 -50.76 18.74
C SER A 31 -35.82 -50.86 20.13
N ALA A 32 -37.03 -50.41 20.22
CA ALA A 32 -38.09 -51.07 20.96
C ALA A 32 -39.47 -50.80 20.29
N ASP A 33 -39.94 -51.84 19.70
CA ASP A 33 -41.26 -52.28 19.36
C ASP A 33 -42.30 -52.02 20.43
N ARG A 34 -43.46 -51.52 20.08
CA ARG A 34 -44.80 -51.76 20.66
C ARG A 34 -45.87 -51.06 19.85
N ASP A 35 -46.45 -51.75 19.03
CA ASP A 35 -47.79 -52.36 18.89
C ASP A 35 -48.94 -51.60 19.60
N ALA A 36 -49.99 -51.52 18.83
CA ALA A 36 -51.41 -51.48 19.14
C ALA A 36 -52.15 -50.15 19.09
N THR A 37 -53.02 -50.23 18.16
CA THR A 37 -54.48 -49.91 18.12
C THR A 37 -54.89 -48.52 17.71
N GLU A 38 -55.47 -48.54 16.52
CA GLU A 38 -56.84 -48.08 16.10
C GLU A 38 -57.50 -47.07 17.04
N ASP A 39 -57.77 -45.88 16.57
CA ASP A 39 -59.14 -45.59 16.13
C ASP A 39 -59.30 -44.14 15.68
N GLU A 40 -60.10 -44.01 14.67
CA GLU A 40 -61.09 -42.97 14.39
C GLU A 40 -60.68 -41.59 13.90
N SER A 41 -60.74 -41.49 12.61
CA SER A 41 -61.52 -40.44 11.92
C SER A 41 -61.85 -39.19 12.74
N THR A 42 -61.36 -38.07 12.32
CA THR A 42 -62.21 -36.90 12.10
C THR A 42 -61.48 -35.74 11.40
N ALA A 43 -62.06 -35.39 10.29
CA ALA A 43 -62.10 -34.04 9.73
C ALA A 43 -60.75 -33.33 9.42
N ALA A 44 -60.42 -33.38 8.17
CA ALA A 44 -59.74 -32.30 7.50
C ALA A 44 -60.41 -30.96 7.83
N ASP A 45 -59.91 -30.21 8.76
CA ASP A 45 -60.17 -28.77 8.86
C ASP A 45 -59.04 -28.06 8.14
N ASP A 46 -59.27 -27.90 6.86
CA ASP A 46 -58.47 -27.01 5.99
C ASP A 46 -58.70 -25.57 6.46
N ARG A 47 -58.02 -25.20 7.52
CA ARG A 47 -57.84 -23.81 7.90
C ARG A 47 -56.58 -23.33 7.24
N SER A 48 -56.74 -22.96 5.99
CA SER A 48 -55.91 -21.92 5.37
C SER A 48 -56.09 -20.65 6.20
N ASP A 49 -55.38 -20.58 7.31
CA ASP A 49 -55.26 -19.36 8.08
C ASP A 49 -54.36 -18.41 7.25
N ASP A 50 -54.92 -17.88 6.18
CA ASP A 50 -54.54 -16.62 5.58
C ASP A 50 -54.89 -15.50 6.57
N ASP A 51 -54.26 -15.54 7.75
CA ASP A 51 -54.42 -14.49 8.74
C ASP A 51 -53.76 -13.20 8.17
N PRO A 52 -54.57 -12.23 7.77
CA PRO A 52 -54.06 -10.98 7.19
C PRO A 52 -53.20 -10.23 8.20
N GLU A 53 -53.35 -10.50 9.50
CA GLU A 53 -52.53 -9.97 10.56
C GLU A 53 -51.09 -10.51 10.54
N LEU A 54 -50.91 -11.78 10.20
CA LEU A 54 -49.56 -12.37 10.05
C LEU A 54 -48.83 -11.77 8.85
N ALA A 55 -49.51 -11.55 7.74
CA ALA A 55 -48.94 -10.92 6.56
C ALA A 55 -48.52 -9.47 6.82
N ASP A 56 -49.28 -8.72 7.61
CA ASP A 56 -48.93 -7.34 7.98
C ASP A 56 -47.75 -7.29 8.97
N ARG A 57 -47.67 -8.23 9.91
CA ARG A 57 -46.54 -8.37 10.80
C ARG A 57 -45.26 -8.71 10.02
N TRP A 58 -45.35 -9.64 9.05
CA TRP A 58 -44.25 -9.98 8.16
C TRP A 58 -43.76 -8.76 7.34
N ARG A 59 -44.66 -7.98 6.78
CA ARG A 59 -44.34 -6.78 6.01
C ARG A 59 -43.63 -5.73 6.89
N ARG A 60 -44.10 -5.54 8.12
CA ARG A 60 -43.47 -4.62 9.08
C ARG A 60 -42.06 -5.10 9.45
N LEU A 61 -41.89 -6.39 9.76
CA LEU A 61 -40.56 -6.96 10.04
C LEU A 61 -39.58 -6.80 8.85
N LEU A 62 -40.04 -7.14 7.63
CA LEU A 62 -39.23 -6.98 6.44
C LEU A 62 -38.83 -5.50 6.17
N ARG A 63 -39.76 -4.58 6.51
CA ARG A 63 -39.44 -3.14 6.37
C ARG A 63 -38.41 -2.70 7.38
N THR A 64 -38.52 -3.16 8.63
CA THR A 64 -37.51 -2.84 9.68
C THR A 64 -36.16 -3.43 9.31
N VAL A 65 -36.11 -4.69 8.93
CA VAL A 65 -34.87 -5.36 8.51
C VAL A 65 -34.25 -4.67 7.28
N ARG A 66 -35.03 -4.23 6.31
CA ARG A 66 -34.51 -3.46 5.16
C ARG A 66 -33.88 -2.15 5.59
N ILE A 67 -34.49 -1.41 6.51
CA ILE A 67 -33.96 -0.14 7.01
C ILE A 67 -32.62 -0.41 7.74
N GLU A 68 -32.57 -1.46 8.53
CA GLU A 68 -31.37 -1.85 9.28
C GLU A 68 -30.20 -2.24 8.34
N VAL A 69 -30.49 -3.03 7.30
CA VAL A 69 -29.49 -3.39 6.29
C VAL A 69 -29.00 -2.16 5.53
N ILE A 70 -29.89 -1.24 5.16
CA ILE A 70 -29.48 0.00 4.49
C ILE A 70 -28.59 0.84 5.42
N ALA A 71 -28.96 0.96 6.69
CA ALA A 71 -28.14 1.69 7.67
C ALA A 71 -26.75 1.06 7.82
N LEU A 72 -26.68 -0.27 7.88
CA LEU A 72 -25.41 -1.01 7.94
C LEU A 72 -24.54 -0.75 6.70
N VAL A 73 -25.11 -0.80 5.51
CA VAL A 73 -24.40 -0.52 4.25
C VAL A 73 -23.89 0.90 4.23
N VAL A 74 -24.66 1.87 4.70
CA VAL A 74 -24.24 3.27 4.80
C VAL A 74 -23.06 3.42 5.77
N VAL A 75 -23.12 2.78 6.94
CA VAL A 75 -22.01 2.83 7.92
C VAL A 75 -20.74 2.19 7.33
N ILE A 76 -20.86 1.04 6.68
CA ILE A 76 -19.72 0.40 6.02
C ILE A 76 -19.16 1.30 4.91
N GLY A 77 -20.03 1.94 4.11
CA GLY A 77 -19.62 2.86 3.07
C GLY A 77 -18.85 4.08 3.61
N ILE A 78 -19.35 4.68 4.69
CA ILE A 78 -18.67 5.80 5.35
C ILE A 78 -17.33 5.36 5.95
N THR A 79 -17.29 4.19 6.59
CA THR A 79 -16.05 3.65 7.17
C THR A 79 -15.02 3.36 6.07
N ALA A 80 -15.44 2.76 4.96
CA ALA A 80 -14.56 2.51 3.81
C ALA A 80 -14.03 3.82 3.20
N ALA A 81 -14.86 4.85 3.11
CA ALA A 81 -14.43 6.17 2.65
C ALA A 81 -13.41 6.79 3.60
N LEU A 82 -13.63 6.71 4.92
CA LEU A 82 -12.72 7.26 5.94
C LEU A 82 -11.35 6.54 5.96
N VAL A 83 -11.34 5.23 5.72
CA VAL A 83 -10.07 4.46 5.65
C VAL A 83 -9.25 4.82 4.42
N ASN A 84 -9.89 5.20 3.32
CA ASN A 84 -9.22 5.65 2.10
C ASN A 84 -8.79 7.13 2.11
N VAL A 85 -9.25 7.92 3.10
CA VAL A 85 -8.78 9.29 3.25
C VAL A 85 -7.38 9.27 3.85
N THR A 86 -6.42 9.82 3.12
CA THR A 86 -5.04 9.99 3.61
C THR A 86 -5.05 10.73 4.95
N PRO A 87 -4.47 10.16 6.02
CA PRO A 87 -4.50 10.79 7.34
C PRO A 87 -3.97 12.24 7.26
N ALA A 88 -4.66 13.18 7.88
CA ALA A 88 -4.26 14.59 7.92
C ALA A 88 -2.81 14.80 8.42
N ARG A 89 -2.28 13.87 9.22
CA ARG A 89 -0.86 13.86 9.62
C ARG A 89 0.10 13.72 8.45
N THR A 90 -0.30 13.02 7.37
CA THR A 90 0.51 12.91 6.15
C THR A 90 0.43 14.20 5.33
N ALA A 91 -0.73 14.85 5.32
CA ALA A 91 -0.91 16.16 4.66
C ALA A 91 -0.10 17.26 5.34
N VAL A 92 0.00 17.26 6.69
CA VAL A 92 0.82 18.24 7.42
C VAL A 92 2.33 17.98 7.21
N LYS A 93 2.76 16.72 7.02
CA LYS A 93 4.14 16.42 6.59
C LYS A 93 4.43 16.87 5.17
N SER A 94 3.42 16.99 4.31
CA SER A 94 3.55 17.48 2.93
C SER A 94 3.68 19.01 2.82
N GLN A 95 3.53 19.78 3.92
CA GLN A 95 3.97 21.18 4.03
C GLN A 95 5.47 21.30 4.36
N ALA A 96 6.20 20.21 4.40
CA ALA A 96 7.65 20.23 4.32
C ALA A 96 8.01 20.94 3.00
N HIS A 97 8.88 21.94 3.09
CA HIS A 97 9.37 22.69 1.94
C HIS A 97 9.83 21.71 0.86
N THR A 98 9.03 21.62 -0.21
CA THR A 98 9.35 20.74 -1.34
C THR A 98 9.96 21.60 -2.42
N VAL A 99 11.11 21.21 -2.90
CA VAL A 99 11.73 21.82 -4.08
C VAL A 99 11.30 20.96 -5.27
N ASP A 100 10.60 21.59 -6.22
CA ASP A 100 10.17 20.99 -7.47
C ASP A 100 10.76 21.80 -8.61
N VAL A 101 11.61 21.19 -9.43
CA VAL A 101 12.32 21.84 -10.53
C VAL A 101 12.23 20.95 -11.77
N THR A 102 11.91 21.58 -12.89
CA THR A 102 11.88 20.90 -14.18
C THR A 102 12.96 21.49 -15.10
N HIS A 103 13.78 20.63 -15.67
CA HIS A 103 14.73 20.98 -16.71
C HIS A 103 14.35 20.27 -18.02
N VAL A 104 14.42 21.00 -19.13
CA VAL A 104 14.23 20.39 -20.47
C VAL A 104 15.62 19.94 -20.96
N ALA A 105 15.75 18.65 -21.17
CA ALA A 105 16.97 18.03 -21.68
C ALA A 105 16.70 17.43 -23.08
N ASP A 106 17.71 16.86 -23.70
CA ASP A 106 17.62 16.36 -25.10
C ASP A 106 16.57 15.25 -25.28
N THR A 107 16.35 14.43 -24.24
CA THR A 107 15.33 13.35 -24.25
C THR A 107 13.94 13.82 -23.80
N GLY A 108 13.80 15.07 -23.38
CA GLY A 108 12.57 15.64 -22.87
C GLY A 108 12.71 16.25 -21.46
N PRO A 109 11.59 16.61 -20.84
CA PRO A 109 11.59 17.16 -19.50
C PRO A 109 12.10 16.17 -18.44
N VAL A 110 12.97 16.67 -17.57
CA VAL A 110 13.44 15.97 -16.36
C VAL A 110 12.91 16.70 -15.15
N HIS A 111 12.08 16.03 -14.38
CA HIS A 111 11.48 16.57 -13.16
C HIS A 111 12.25 16.10 -11.94
N LEU A 112 12.66 17.02 -11.10
CA LEU A 112 13.31 16.77 -9.82
C LEU A 112 12.40 17.25 -8.69
N VAL A 113 12.12 16.37 -7.73
CA VAL A 113 11.40 16.70 -6.50
C VAL A 113 12.25 16.31 -5.30
N VAL A 114 12.50 17.25 -4.40
CA VAL A 114 13.24 17.01 -3.15
C VAL A 114 12.34 17.33 -1.95
N THR A 115 12.15 16.39 -1.07
CA THR A 115 11.30 16.50 0.12
C THR A 115 12.01 15.92 1.36
N PRO A 116 12.05 16.65 2.49
CA PRO A 116 11.50 17.96 2.80
C PRO A 116 12.35 19.17 2.38
N ALA A 117 13.45 18.99 1.67
CA ALA A 117 14.43 20.04 1.29
C ALA A 117 14.98 20.79 2.51
N LYS A 118 15.34 20.05 3.55
CA LYS A 118 15.93 20.51 4.81
C LYS A 118 17.22 19.77 5.11
N VAL A 119 18.02 20.34 5.99
CA VAL A 119 19.21 19.67 6.51
C VAL A 119 18.84 18.31 7.09
N GLY A 120 19.51 17.25 6.63
CA GLY A 120 19.29 15.89 7.11
C GLY A 120 18.74 14.94 6.05
N THR A 121 17.80 14.10 6.44
CA THR A 121 17.24 13.08 5.53
C THR A 121 16.28 13.70 4.54
N ASN A 122 16.57 13.52 3.26
CA ASN A 122 15.74 13.95 2.15
C ASN A 122 15.41 12.77 1.25
N THR A 123 14.25 12.85 0.60
CA THR A 123 13.88 11.97 -0.51
C THR A 123 13.98 12.77 -1.79
N VAL A 124 14.76 12.29 -2.72
CA VAL A 124 14.96 12.85 -4.05
C VAL A 124 14.27 11.95 -5.05
N SER A 125 13.33 12.49 -5.79
CA SER A 125 12.64 11.79 -6.88
C SER A 125 13.01 12.47 -8.21
N VAL A 126 13.43 11.66 -9.17
CA VAL A 126 13.76 12.12 -10.53
C VAL A 126 12.86 11.38 -11.51
N ALA A 127 12.16 12.11 -12.38
CA ALA A 127 11.31 11.53 -13.42
C ALA A 127 11.73 12.07 -14.80
N TYR A 128 11.90 11.15 -15.74
CA TYR A 128 12.17 11.44 -17.14
C TYR A 128 10.90 11.24 -17.95
N THR A 129 10.46 12.29 -18.64
CA THR A 129 9.23 12.26 -19.45
C THR A 129 9.53 12.78 -20.87
N ASP A 130 8.68 12.39 -21.82
CA ASP A 130 8.66 12.96 -23.15
C ASP A 130 7.88 14.30 -23.17
N ALA A 131 7.78 14.91 -24.34
CA ALA A 131 7.03 16.16 -24.53
C ALA A 131 5.53 16.02 -24.23
N ASN A 132 4.99 14.81 -24.19
CA ASN A 132 3.59 14.52 -23.87
C ASN A 132 3.38 14.15 -22.39
N GLY A 133 4.45 14.18 -21.59
CA GLY A 133 4.42 13.79 -20.17
C GLY A 133 4.44 12.28 -19.94
N GLN A 134 4.69 11.46 -20.98
CA GLN A 134 4.80 10.02 -20.82
C GLN A 134 6.20 9.63 -20.34
N PRO A 135 6.33 8.62 -19.45
CA PRO A 135 7.62 8.15 -18.99
C PRO A 135 8.52 7.68 -20.14
N VAL A 136 9.75 8.17 -20.17
CA VAL A 136 10.77 7.74 -21.15
C VAL A 136 11.50 6.52 -20.60
N ASP A 137 11.71 5.51 -21.44
CA ASP A 137 12.54 4.37 -21.06
C ASP A 137 14.01 4.76 -21.10
N VAL A 138 14.63 4.78 -19.93
CA VAL A 138 16.05 5.08 -19.72
C VAL A 138 16.72 3.89 -19.02
N ALA A 139 18.04 3.90 -18.92
CA ALA A 139 18.80 2.84 -18.25
C ALA A 139 18.27 2.54 -16.84
N ASN A 140 18.52 1.33 -16.36
CA ASN A 140 18.06 0.86 -15.04
C ASN A 140 18.77 1.54 -13.85
N THR A 141 19.87 2.24 -14.10
CA THR A 141 20.65 2.94 -13.08
C THR A 141 20.91 4.37 -13.52
N MET A 142 20.85 5.26 -12.54
CA MET A 142 21.18 6.68 -12.64
C MET A 142 22.29 6.98 -11.65
N THR A 143 23.22 7.85 -12.02
CA THR A 143 24.21 8.40 -11.10
C THR A 143 23.74 9.77 -10.64
N ALA A 144 23.66 9.98 -9.32
CA ALA A 144 23.36 11.25 -8.71
C ALA A 144 24.61 11.77 -7.99
N GLU A 145 25.03 12.99 -8.31
CA GLU A 145 26.17 13.68 -7.72
C GLU A 145 25.67 14.93 -6.98
N PHE A 146 26.00 15.01 -5.70
CA PHE A 146 25.65 16.10 -4.81
C PHE A 146 26.88 16.94 -4.52
N SER A 147 26.84 18.23 -4.81
CA SER A 147 27.89 19.16 -4.48
C SER A 147 27.34 20.41 -3.79
N LEU A 148 28.10 20.97 -2.86
CA LEU A 148 27.77 22.22 -2.20
C LEU A 148 28.91 23.22 -2.48
N PRO A 149 28.78 24.06 -3.52
CA PRO A 149 29.86 24.95 -3.95
C PRO A 149 30.36 25.91 -2.86
N SER A 150 29.51 26.28 -1.91
CA SER A 150 29.85 27.20 -0.81
C SER A 150 30.63 26.58 0.32
N ALA A 151 30.86 25.25 0.34
CA ALA A 151 31.43 24.56 1.48
C ALA A 151 32.76 23.83 1.19
N ASP A 152 33.33 23.97 0.01
CA ASP A 152 34.57 23.29 -0.41
C ASP A 152 34.59 21.79 -0.05
N LEU A 153 33.45 21.13 -0.22
CA LEU A 153 33.30 19.71 0.03
C LEU A 153 33.45 18.92 -1.27
N ALA A 154 34.11 17.77 -1.16
CA ALA A 154 34.15 16.84 -2.29
C ALA A 154 32.74 16.38 -2.68
N PRO A 155 32.42 16.27 -3.99
CA PRO A 155 31.12 15.79 -4.44
C PRO A 155 30.82 14.39 -3.91
N ILE A 156 29.57 14.17 -3.50
CA ILE A 156 29.07 12.87 -3.04
C ILE A 156 28.34 12.20 -4.21
N THR A 157 28.81 11.05 -4.64
CA THR A 157 28.21 10.30 -5.76
C THR A 157 27.42 9.11 -5.25
N ARG A 158 26.21 8.92 -5.79
CA ARG A 158 25.33 7.79 -5.52
C ARG A 158 24.82 7.16 -6.80
N GLN A 159 24.76 5.82 -6.82
CA GLN A 159 24.04 5.10 -7.86
C GLN A 159 22.64 4.81 -7.36
N VAL A 160 21.66 5.07 -8.21
CA VAL A 160 20.22 4.92 -7.92
C VAL A 160 19.63 3.96 -8.93
N VAL A 161 18.93 2.95 -8.42
CA VAL A 161 18.23 1.97 -9.26
C VAL A 161 16.85 2.53 -9.62
N LYS A 162 16.40 2.28 -10.83
CA LYS A 162 15.10 2.64 -11.34
C LYS A 162 13.98 2.09 -10.43
N SER A 163 13.07 2.95 -10.00
CA SER A 163 11.92 2.60 -9.14
C SER A 163 10.64 2.35 -9.94
N GLY A 164 10.59 2.83 -11.19
CA GLY A 164 9.47 2.68 -12.12
C GLY A 164 9.86 3.18 -13.52
N PRO A 165 8.97 3.10 -14.51
CA PRO A 165 9.24 3.60 -15.86
C PRO A 165 9.67 5.06 -15.81
N GLY A 166 10.91 5.36 -16.24
CA GLY A 166 11.49 6.69 -16.21
C GLY A 166 11.69 7.32 -14.82
N GLN A 167 11.52 6.57 -13.73
CA GLN A 167 11.54 7.11 -12.37
C GLN A 167 12.66 6.52 -11.52
N PHE A 168 13.31 7.41 -10.75
CA PHE A 168 14.34 7.09 -9.78
C PHE A 168 14.01 7.74 -8.44
N VAL A 169 14.19 7.02 -7.34
CA VAL A 169 13.97 7.52 -5.98
C VAL A 169 15.17 7.19 -5.11
N LEU A 170 15.71 8.22 -4.47
CA LEU A 170 16.82 8.12 -3.53
C LEU A 170 16.41 8.76 -2.20
N SER A 171 16.61 8.05 -1.10
CA SER A 171 16.46 8.62 0.24
C SER A 171 17.81 8.56 0.96
N GLY A 172 18.25 9.70 1.52
CA GLY A 172 19.54 9.78 2.15
C GLY A 172 19.78 11.07 2.91
N ARG A 173 20.98 11.20 3.44
CA ARG A 173 21.45 12.35 4.25
C ARG A 173 22.58 13.12 3.58
N GLU A 174 22.69 13.04 2.29
CA GLU A 174 23.76 13.68 1.51
C GLU A 174 23.75 15.19 1.74
N MET A 175 22.57 15.79 1.77
CA MET A 175 22.38 17.23 2.02
C MET A 175 22.34 17.54 3.51
N SER A 176 23.50 17.42 4.17
CA SER A 176 23.68 17.58 5.62
C SER A 176 23.93 19.02 6.09
N LEU A 177 24.12 19.95 5.17
CA LEU A 177 24.35 21.36 5.44
C LEU A 177 23.29 22.21 4.73
N ALA A 178 22.94 23.35 5.34
CA ALA A 178 22.10 24.35 4.70
C ALA A 178 22.87 25.08 3.60
N GLY A 179 22.20 25.41 2.52
CA GLY A 179 22.77 26.12 1.37
C GLY A 179 22.16 25.68 0.06
N THR A 180 22.64 26.25 -1.04
CA THR A 180 22.21 25.83 -2.38
C THR A 180 23.11 24.71 -2.87
N TRP A 181 22.56 23.52 -2.93
CA TRP A 181 23.22 22.33 -3.45
C TRP A 181 23.05 22.24 -4.95
N THR A 182 24.08 21.79 -5.64
CA THR A 182 23.99 21.38 -7.04
C THR A 182 23.84 19.87 -7.08
N LEU A 183 22.71 19.40 -7.59
CA LEU A 183 22.45 17.99 -7.84
C LEU A 183 22.58 17.72 -9.33
N THR A 184 23.59 16.97 -9.73
CA THR A 184 23.78 16.52 -11.12
C THR A 184 23.34 15.08 -11.25
N VAL A 185 22.38 14.82 -12.13
CA VAL A 185 21.93 13.48 -12.45
C VAL A 185 22.43 13.08 -13.82
N ALA A 186 22.97 11.87 -13.92
CA ALA A 186 23.47 11.30 -15.15
C ALA A 186 22.83 9.93 -15.40
N VAL A 187 22.19 9.77 -16.54
CA VAL A 187 21.53 8.53 -16.95
C VAL A 187 21.92 8.17 -18.37
N ARG A 188 22.12 6.89 -18.62
CA ARG A 188 22.35 6.40 -19.97
C ARG A 188 21.02 6.33 -20.73
N THR A 189 20.98 6.96 -21.89
CA THR A 189 19.80 7.00 -22.77
C THR A 189 19.98 6.14 -24.01
N GLY A 190 21.16 5.51 -24.15
CA GLY A 190 21.51 4.58 -25.23
C GLY A 190 22.83 3.88 -24.93
N ASP A 191 23.32 3.06 -25.86
CA ASP A 191 24.54 2.27 -25.67
C ASP A 191 25.79 3.16 -25.46
N PHE A 192 25.84 4.32 -26.12
CA PHE A 192 26.96 5.27 -26.09
C PHE A 192 26.54 6.68 -25.68
N SER A 193 25.29 6.86 -25.26
CA SER A 193 24.75 8.17 -24.93
C SER A 193 24.47 8.26 -23.45
N GLU A 194 24.96 9.32 -22.81
CA GLU A 194 24.69 9.68 -21.42
C GLU A 194 24.12 11.10 -21.39
N GLN A 195 23.00 11.26 -20.73
CA GLN A 195 22.41 12.56 -20.49
C GLN A 195 22.74 13.00 -19.08
N ARG A 196 23.24 14.22 -18.95
CA ARG A 196 23.52 14.90 -17.68
C ARG A 196 22.63 16.13 -17.52
N THR A 197 22.04 16.26 -16.35
CA THR A 197 21.21 17.43 -16.03
C THR A 197 21.53 17.88 -14.61
N SER A 198 21.75 19.17 -14.42
CA SER A 198 22.08 19.76 -13.12
C SER A 198 20.95 20.63 -12.61
N PHE A 199 20.68 20.52 -11.31
CA PHE A 199 19.61 21.23 -10.61
C PHE A 199 20.19 21.97 -9.41
N GLU A 200 19.69 23.18 -9.17
CA GLU A 200 19.97 23.91 -7.93
C GLU A 200 18.88 23.62 -6.91
N VAL A 201 19.26 23.12 -5.76
CA VAL A 201 18.37 22.69 -4.68
C VAL A 201 18.68 23.49 -3.42
N PRO A 202 17.85 24.47 -3.05
CA PRO A 202 18.03 25.21 -1.80
C PRO A 202 17.59 24.32 -0.61
N ILE A 203 18.53 24.08 0.30
CA ILE A 203 18.32 23.30 1.54
C ILE A 203 18.27 24.26 2.71
N SER A 204 17.13 24.28 3.40
CA SER A 204 16.90 25.09 4.59
C SER A 204 17.27 24.33 5.88
N ARG A 205 17.41 25.05 6.99
CA ARG A 205 17.61 24.47 8.32
C ARG A 205 16.32 23.89 8.87
#